data_bfd622d0a20ec2f7dbe2047b38bdbd0b
#
_entry.id   bfd622d0a20ec2f7dbe2047b38bdbd0b
#
_cell.length_a   1.000
_cell.length_b   1.000
_cell.length_c   1.000
_cell.angle_alpha   90.00
_cell.angle_beta   90.00
_cell.angle_gamma   90.00
#
_symmetry.space_group_name_H-M   'P 1'
#
loop_
_entity.id
_entity.type
_entity.pdbx_description
1 polymer ?
#
loop_
_entity_poly.entity_id
_entity_poly.type
_entity_poly.pdbx_seq_one_letter_code
_entity_poly.pdbx_strand_id
1 'polypeptide(L)'
;RSSSAASDVYKRQILLSDVDGLFTKNPKLFKDAKLIKKVNNLDKDIKKIYIKGVTEFGKGGMNTKIEAAKICNLAGCNMIIANGLYLNPIQQIEKKNICTLFESRISKLHARKKWIISSISPKGTLVIDDGAKKALVGGKSLLAAGIINLSGKFNKGDHIKILDTKNKEFARGLSSFSSEEINKIMGCHSNEIEKKLGYITKSEVVHKDDMVEV
;
A
#
# COMPACT_ATOMS: atom_id res chain seq x y z
N ARG A 1 -3.64 -18.15 -2.45
CA ARG A 1 -4.41 -16.92 -2.67
C ARG A 1 -3.49 -15.73 -2.45
N SER A 2 -3.15 -15.02 -3.50
CA SER A 2 -2.42 -13.76 -3.36
C SER A 2 -3.33 -12.71 -2.73
N SER A 3 -2.98 -12.20 -1.58
CA SER A 3 -3.78 -11.25 -0.79
C SER A 3 -3.58 -9.79 -1.26
N SER A 4 -3.55 -9.55 -2.56
CA SER A 4 -3.37 -8.22 -3.12
C SER A 4 -4.56 -7.27 -2.92
N ALA A 5 -5.73 -7.80 -2.58
CA ALA A 5 -6.94 -7.00 -2.32
C ALA A 5 -7.03 -6.44 -0.89
N ALA A 6 -6.14 -6.84 0.01
CA ALA A 6 -6.27 -6.52 1.44
C ALA A 6 -5.71 -5.15 1.84
N SER A 7 -4.93 -4.47 0.98
CA SER A 7 -4.26 -3.22 1.39
C SER A 7 -5.21 -2.03 1.59
N ASP A 8 -6.38 -2.03 0.97
CA ASP A 8 -7.33 -0.92 1.07
C ASP A 8 -8.23 -0.97 2.32
N VAL A 9 -8.33 -2.12 2.97
CA VAL A 9 -9.26 -2.36 4.07
C VAL A 9 -8.66 -2.04 5.43
N TYR A 10 -7.35 -2.19 5.62
CA TYR A 10 -6.73 -2.07 6.93
C TYR A 10 -6.33 -0.64 7.27
N LYS A 11 -7.12 0.02 8.11
CA LYS A 11 -6.78 1.31 8.72
C LYS A 11 -5.76 1.16 9.86
N ARG A 12 -5.71 -0.02 10.47
CA ARG A 12 -4.87 -0.32 11.65
C ARG A 12 -4.61 -1.81 11.76
N GLN A 13 -3.36 -2.19 11.95
CA GLN A 13 -2.95 -3.56 12.26
C GLN A 13 -2.68 -3.69 13.75
N ILE A 14 -3.15 -4.75 14.39
CA ILE A 14 -2.87 -5.06 15.78
C ILE A 14 -2.02 -6.33 15.82
N LEU A 15 -0.81 -6.20 16.36
CA LEU A 15 0.10 -7.31 16.62
C LEU A 15 -0.01 -7.68 18.10
N LEU A 16 -0.68 -8.79 18.37
CA LEU A 16 -0.75 -9.37 19.71
C LEU A 16 0.51 -10.19 19.98
N SER A 17 1.16 -9.94 21.10
CA SER A 17 2.42 -10.53 21.49
C SER A 17 2.44 -10.88 22.99
N ASP A 18 3.59 -11.32 23.48
CA ASP A 18 3.87 -11.59 24.91
C ASP A 18 4.29 -10.34 25.70
N VAL A 19 4.25 -9.17 25.09
CA VAL A 19 4.63 -7.89 25.71
C VAL A 19 3.56 -6.82 25.49
N ASP A 20 3.44 -5.89 26.42
CA ASP A 20 2.46 -4.80 26.38
C ASP A 20 2.72 -3.78 25.25
N GLY A 21 3.92 -3.75 24.72
CA GLY A 21 4.35 -2.84 23.67
C GLY A 21 5.85 -2.62 23.66
N LEU A 22 6.27 -1.49 23.11
CA LEU A 22 7.65 -1.04 23.09
C LEU A 22 7.98 -0.32 24.38
N PHE A 23 9.07 -0.69 25.04
CA PHE A 23 9.57 -0.07 26.25
C PHE A 23 10.88 0.67 25.99
N THR A 24 11.21 1.63 26.87
CA THR A 24 12.48 2.36 26.82
C THR A 24 13.68 1.47 27.12
N LYS A 25 13.48 0.35 27.82
CA LYS A 25 14.46 -0.68 28.19
C LYS A 25 13.72 -2.02 28.30
N ASN A 26 14.44 -3.13 28.44
CA ASN A 26 13.81 -4.43 28.67
C ASN A 26 13.11 -4.46 30.05
N PRO A 27 11.76 -4.56 30.10
CA PRO A 27 11.02 -4.51 31.36
C PRO A 27 11.27 -5.73 32.26
N LYS A 28 11.78 -6.84 31.71
CA LYS A 28 12.15 -8.03 32.50
C LYS A 28 13.44 -7.82 33.27
N LEU A 29 14.32 -6.92 32.82
CA LEU A 29 15.63 -6.66 33.40
C LEU A 29 15.68 -5.34 34.20
N PHE A 30 14.86 -4.37 33.82
CA PHE A 30 14.94 -3.01 34.36
C PHE A 30 13.57 -2.55 34.90
N LYS A 31 13.48 -2.33 36.22
CA LYS A 31 12.25 -1.86 36.89
C LYS A 31 11.83 -0.46 36.48
N ASP A 32 12.76 0.36 35.97
CA ASP A 32 12.53 1.72 35.50
C ASP A 32 12.15 1.79 34.00
N ALA A 33 11.92 0.65 33.36
CA ALA A 33 11.46 0.55 31.98
C ALA A 33 10.06 1.17 31.83
N LYS A 34 9.91 2.14 30.94
CA LYS A 34 8.64 2.83 30.69
C LYS A 34 8.07 2.42 29.34
N LEU A 35 6.77 2.13 29.31
CA LEU A 35 6.04 1.83 28.07
C LEU A 35 5.96 3.10 27.19
N ILE A 36 6.34 2.96 25.94
CA ILE A 36 6.25 4.01 24.92
C ILE A 36 4.87 3.89 24.27
N LYS A 37 3.96 4.78 24.63
CA LYS A 37 2.58 4.71 24.15
C LYS A 37 2.43 5.02 22.66
N LYS A 38 3.28 5.90 22.10
CA LYS A 38 3.18 6.35 20.72
C LYS A 38 4.56 6.56 20.09
N VAL A 39 4.72 6.08 18.86
CA VAL A 39 5.89 6.27 18.00
C VAL A 39 5.42 7.00 16.74
N ASN A 40 5.84 8.25 16.57
CA ASN A 40 5.43 9.10 15.45
C ASN A 40 6.44 9.11 14.30
N ASN A 41 7.70 8.85 14.60
CA ASN A 41 8.77 8.77 13.62
C ASN A 41 9.63 7.54 13.93
N LEU A 42 9.37 6.46 13.20
CA LEU A 42 10.02 5.18 13.43
C LEU A 42 11.54 5.28 13.43
N ASP A 43 12.14 5.96 12.45
CA ASP A 43 13.60 6.03 12.33
C ASP A 43 14.24 6.88 13.42
N LYS A 44 13.63 8.02 13.76
CA LYS A 44 14.16 8.94 14.79
C LYS A 44 13.92 8.42 16.20
N ASP A 45 12.71 7.92 16.46
CA ASP A 45 12.31 7.50 17.80
C ASP A 45 13.00 6.18 18.19
N ILE A 46 13.13 5.25 17.24
CA ILE A 46 13.84 4.00 17.47
C ILE A 46 15.34 4.21 17.64
N LYS A 47 15.98 5.05 16.82
CA LYS A 47 17.40 5.39 17.03
C LYS A 47 17.67 5.94 18.42
N LYS A 48 16.78 6.80 18.95
CA LYS A 48 16.90 7.31 20.33
C LYS A 48 16.81 6.22 21.39
N ILE A 49 16.00 5.19 21.16
CA ILE A 49 15.86 4.06 22.10
C ILE A 49 17.12 3.19 22.05
N TYR A 50 17.64 2.90 20.85
CA TYR A 50 18.88 2.12 20.67
C TYR A 50 20.12 2.83 21.25
N ILE A 51 20.25 4.15 21.09
CA ILE A 51 21.37 4.95 21.63
C ILE A 51 21.37 4.92 23.17
N LYS A 52 20.22 4.71 23.82
CA LYS A 52 20.11 4.64 25.28
C LYS A 52 20.41 3.25 25.88
N GLY A 53 21.07 2.35 25.14
CA GLY A 53 21.61 1.11 25.68
C GLY A 53 20.68 -0.10 25.65
N VAL A 54 19.73 -0.14 24.74
CA VAL A 54 18.87 -1.32 24.51
C VAL A 54 19.50 -2.18 23.42
N THR A 55 20.63 -2.84 23.73
CA THR A 55 21.44 -3.56 22.74
C THR A 55 21.09 -5.05 22.58
N GLU A 56 20.21 -5.63 23.38
CA GLU A 56 19.87 -7.06 23.26
C GLU A 56 18.36 -7.31 23.25
N PHE A 57 17.75 -7.08 22.10
CA PHE A 57 16.51 -7.79 21.78
C PHE A 57 16.90 -9.11 21.10
N GLY A 58 16.68 -10.24 21.76
CA GLY A 58 17.03 -11.57 21.26
C GLY A 58 16.46 -11.88 19.86
N LYS A 59 17.02 -12.89 19.20
CA LYS A 59 16.56 -13.39 17.90
C LYS A 59 15.04 -13.67 17.96
N GLY A 60 14.24 -12.98 17.13
CA GLY A 60 12.78 -13.11 17.09
C GLY A 60 11.99 -12.16 18.01
N GLY A 61 12.65 -11.29 18.79
CA GLY A 61 12.03 -10.44 19.79
C GLY A 61 11.42 -9.13 19.25
N MET A 62 11.71 -8.01 19.94
CA MET A 62 11.18 -6.69 19.60
C MET A 62 11.64 -6.20 18.21
N ASN A 63 12.82 -6.59 17.72
CA ASN A 63 13.32 -6.20 16.39
C ASN A 63 12.39 -6.63 15.27
N THR A 64 11.87 -7.87 15.30
CA THR A 64 10.93 -8.34 14.26
C THR A 64 9.61 -7.58 14.30
N LYS A 65 9.15 -7.16 15.48
CA LYS A 65 7.96 -6.34 15.65
C LYS A 65 8.17 -4.92 15.13
N ILE A 66 9.37 -4.37 15.32
CA ILE A 66 9.77 -3.06 14.77
C ILE A 66 9.86 -3.12 13.23
N GLU A 67 10.41 -4.19 12.66
CA GLU A 67 10.43 -4.38 11.21
C GLU A 67 9.01 -4.49 10.63
N ALA A 68 8.12 -5.21 11.30
CA ALA A 68 6.70 -5.24 10.92
C ALA A 68 6.06 -3.85 10.98
N ALA A 69 6.38 -3.05 12.00
CA ALA A 69 5.90 -1.67 12.10
C ALA A 69 6.44 -0.78 10.98
N LYS A 70 7.69 -0.98 10.52
CA LYS A 70 8.23 -0.27 9.34
C LYS A 70 7.48 -0.62 8.08
N ILE A 71 7.20 -1.91 7.86
CA ILE A 71 6.41 -2.37 6.70
C ILE A 71 5.02 -1.75 6.72
N CYS A 72 4.32 -1.78 7.86
CA CYS A 72 3.01 -1.15 8.02
C CYS A 72 3.07 0.35 7.73
N ASN A 73 4.10 1.04 8.26
CA ASN A 73 4.27 2.48 8.04
C ASN A 73 4.47 2.82 6.56
N LEU A 74 5.30 2.06 5.85
CA LEU A 74 5.52 2.21 4.39
C LEU A 74 4.24 1.96 3.59
N ALA A 75 3.37 1.07 4.07
CA ALA A 75 2.06 0.80 3.49
C ALA A 75 0.97 1.83 3.88
N GLY A 76 1.31 2.88 4.63
CA GLY A 76 0.34 3.87 5.08
C GLY A 76 -0.64 3.35 6.14
N CYS A 77 -0.28 2.25 6.83
CA CYS A 77 -1.09 1.60 7.84
C CYS A 77 -0.52 1.88 9.24
N ASN A 78 -1.38 2.24 10.18
CA ASN A 78 -1.02 2.30 11.60
C ASN A 78 -0.87 0.89 12.16
N MET A 79 0.08 0.70 13.08
CA MET A 79 0.25 -0.59 13.77
C MET A 79 0.22 -0.40 15.28
N ILE A 80 -0.41 -1.34 15.98
CA ILE A 80 -0.39 -1.44 17.44
C ILE A 80 0.33 -2.71 17.85
N ILE A 81 1.23 -2.61 18.83
CA ILE A 81 1.75 -3.76 19.57
C ILE A 81 1.10 -3.77 20.95
N ALA A 82 0.52 -4.91 21.31
CA ALA A 82 -0.12 -5.11 22.60
C ALA A 82 0.03 -6.55 23.09
N ASN A 83 -0.22 -6.76 24.37
CA ASN A 83 -0.15 -8.07 24.99
C ASN A 83 -1.39 -8.89 24.67
N GLY A 84 -1.21 -10.05 24.01
CA GLY A 84 -2.25 -10.98 23.65
C GLY A 84 -2.58 -12.01 24.75
N LEU A 85 -1.80 -12.05 25.83
CA LEU A 85 -2.01 -13.00 26.94
C LEU A 85 -3.12 -12.54 27.90
N TYR A 86 -3.54 -11.26 27.81
CA TYR A 86 -4.66 -10.76 28.61
C TYR A 86 -6.00 -11.29 28.11
N LEU A 87 -6.93 -11.48 29.03
CA LEU A 87 -8.32 -11.76 28.70
C LEU A 87 -8.91 -10.54 27.97
N ASN A 88 -9.51 -10.77 26.79
CA ASN A 88 -10.06 -9.72 25.94
C ASN A 88 -9.05 -8.63 25.55
N PRO A 89 -7.94 -8.95 24.88
CA PRO A 89 -6.82 -8.03 24.66
C PRO A 89 -7.24 -6.76 23.89
N ILE A 90 -8.20 -6.84 22.98
CA ILE A 90 -8.70 -5.67 22.24
C ILE A 90 -9.39 -4.67 23.20
N GLN A 91 -10.22 -5.16 24.12
CA GLN A 91 -10.84 -4.29 25.13
C GLN A 91 -9.80 -3.63 26.06
N GLN A 92 -8.71 -4.34 26.37
CA GLN A 92 -7.63 -3.78 27.19
C GLN A 92 -6.94 -2.62 26.47
N ILE A 93 -6.72 -2.75 25.15
CA ILE A 93 -6.19 -1.67 24.33
C ILE A 93 -7.10 -0.44 24.39
N GLU A 94 -8.43 -0.65 24.21
CA GLU A 94 -9.40 0.44 24.16
C GLU A 94 -9.60 1.12 25.52
N LYS A 95 -9.77 0.32 26.60
CA LYS A 95 -10.10 0.85 27.93
C LYS A 95 -8.89 1.35 28.69
N LYS A 96 -7.75 0.64 28.66
CA LYS A 96 -6.57 0.93 29.48
C LYS A 96 -5.44 1.61 28.70
N ASN A 97 -5.51 1.62 27.36
CA ASN A 97 -4.47 2.16 26.50
C ASN A 97 -3.07 1.60 26.81
N ILE A 98 -3.01 0.29 27.16
CA ILE A 98 -1.78 -0.43 27.42
C ILE A 98 -1.33 -1.05 26.09
N CYS A 99 -0.64 -0.26 25.28
CA CYS A 99 -0.13 -0.67 23.98
C CYS A 99 0.89 0.35 23.47
N THR A 100 1.58 0.02 22.40
CA THR A 100 2.35 0.99 21.60
C THR A 100 1.69 1.19 20.25
N LEU A 101 1.30 2.42 19.95
CA LEU A 101 0.83 2.83 18.63
C LEU A 101 1.99 3.34 17.78
N PHE A 102 2.23 2.71 16.65
CA PHE A 102 3.11 3.18 15.57
C PHE A 102 2.25 3.89 14.53
N GLU A 103 2.37 5.20 14.47
CA GLU A 103 1.55 6.03 13.58
C GLU A 103 2.23 6.17 12.23
N SER A 104 1.52 5.84 11.16
CA SER A 104 1.98 6.10 9.81
C SER A 104 1.73 7.57 9.45
N ARG A 105 2.77 8.24 8.94
CA ARG A 105 2.69 9.60 8.38
C ARG A 105 2.47 9.59 6.87
N ILE A 106 2.56 8.42 6.25
CA ILE A 106 2.38 8.26 4.81
C ILE A 106 0.89 8.12 4.57
N SER A 107 0.32 8.98 3.71
CA SER A 107 -1.05 8.79 3.27
C SER A 107 -1.17 7.50 2.47
N LYS A 108 -2.32 6.84 2.54
CA LYS A 108 -2.59 5.60 1.78
C LYS A 108 -2.34 5.77 0.29
N LEU A 109 -2.74 6.93 -0.26
CA LEU A 109 -2.53 7.26 -1.66
C LEU A 109 -1.03 7.31 -2.00
N HIS A 110 -0.20 7.92 -1.16
CA HIS A 110 1.25 7.94 -1.34
C HIS A 110 1.89 6.55 -1.23
N ALA A 111 1.44 5.73 -0.28
CA ALA A 111 1.92 4.37 -0.13
C ALA A 111 1.58 3.52 -1.36
N ARG A 112 0.34 3.63 -1.85
CA ARG A 112 -0.13 2.95 -3.06
C ARG A 112 0.67 3.38 -4.30
N LYS A 113 0.88 4.67 -4.46
CA LYS A 113 1.70 5.21 -5.56
C LYS A 113 3.14 4.70 -5.51
N LYS A 114 3.78 4.69 -4.34
CA LYS A 114 5.13 4.11 -4.17
C LYS A 114 5.16 2.62 -4.54
N TRP A 115 4.16 1.85 -4.14
CA TRP A 115 4.06 0.43 -4.48
C TRP A 115 3.91 0.22 -5.99
N ILE A 116 3.09 1.03 -6.68
CA ILE A 116 2.94 0.98 -8.14
C ILE A 116 4.27 1.27 -8.84
N ILE A 117 5.03 2.29 -8.40
CA ILE A 117 6.35 2.61 -8.98
C ILE A 117 7.35 1.48 -8.74
N SER A 118 7.37 0.89 -7.53
CA SER A 118 8.34 -0.14 -7.15
C SER A 118 8.11 -1.49 -7.81
N SER A 119 7.02 -1.67 -8.56
CA SER A 119 6.78 -2.90 -9.30
C SER A 119 7.86 -3.14 -10.34
N ILE A 120 8.65 -4.19 -10.12
CA ILE A 120 9.87 -4.50 -10.91
C ILE A 120 9.50 -5.04 -12.30
N SER A 121 8.35 -5.67 -12.46
CA SER A 121 7.93 -6.34 -13.70
C SER A 121 6.48 -6.06 -14.04
N PRO A 122 6.16 -4.95 -14.70
CA PRO A 122 4.85 -4.75 -15.31
C PRO A 122 4.53 -5.89 -16.29
N LYS A 123 3.33 -6.44 -16.22
CA LYS A 123 2.91 -7.59 -17.03
C LYS A 123 2.45 -7.22 -18.42
N GLY A 124 2.19 -5.93 -18.65
CA GLY A 124 1.75 -5.44 -19.95
C GLY A 124 2.02 -3.96 -20.14
N THR A 125 1.73 -3.49 -21.33
CA THR A 125 1.95 -2.12 -21.74
C THR A 125 0.74 -1.62 -22.53
N LEU A 126 0.32 -0.38 -22.27
CA LEU A 126 -0.66 0.34 -23.05
C LEU A 126 0.01 1.53 -23.71
N VAL A 127 -0.24 1.76 -25.01
CA VAL A 127 0.15 2.97 -25.73
C VAL A 127 -1.08 3.86 -25.80
N ILE A 128 -0.92 5.14 -25.42
CA ILE A 128 -2.00 6.12 -25.37
C ILE A 128 -1.79 7.25 -26.37
N ASP A 129 -2.89 7.88 -26.80
CA ASP A 129 -2.85 9.06 -27.65
C ASP A 129 -2.50 10.33 -26.86
N ASP A 130 -2.24 11.44 -27.59
CA ASP A 130 -1.87 12.72 -27.00
C ASP A 130 -3.03 13.36 -26.20
N GLY A 131 -4.29 13.05 -26.55
CA GLY A 131 -5.48 13.50 -25.84
C GLY A 131 -5.57 12.85 -24.47
N ALA A 132 -5.41 11.52 -24.41
CA ALA A 132 -5.34 10.77 -23.16
C ALA A 132 -4.16 11.26 -22.30
N LYS A 133 -2.97 11.43 -22.90
CA LYS A 133 -1.80 11.95 -22.18
C LYS A 133 -2.08 13.30 -21.52
N LYS A 134 -2.69 14.26 -22.24
CA LYS A 134 -3.09 15.57 -21.68
C LYS A 134 -4.10 15.41 -20.54
N ALA A 135 -5.08 14.49 -20.69
CA ALA A 135 -6.06 14.24 -19.64
C ALA A 135 -5.41 13.66 -18.37
N LEU A 136 -4.45 12.75 -18.51
CA LEU A 136 -3.72 12.16 -17.38
C LEU A 136 -2.88 13.21 -16.65
N VAL A 137 -2.12 14.07 -17.35
CA VAL A 137 -1.41 15.22 -16.76
C VAL A 137 -2.39 16.13 -16.00
N GLY A 138 -3.62 16.27 -16.49
CA GLY A 138 -4.69 16.99 -15.80
C GLY A 138 -5.32 16.24 -14.61
N GLY A 139 -4.74 15.12 -14.17
CA GLY A 139 -5.21 14.34 -13.01
C GLY A 139 -6.48 13.52 -13.27
N LYS A 140 -6.81 13.23 -14.53
CA LYS A 140 -7.95 12.38 -14.91
C LYS A 140 -7.53 10.89 -15.00
N SER A 141 -8.52 9.99 -15.01
CA SER A 141 -8.33 8.56 -15.20
C SER A 141 -8.12 8.21 -16.69
N LEU A 142 -7.42 7.08 -16.97
CA LEU A 142 -7.28 6.59 -18.34
C LEU A 142 -8.57 5.88 -18.78
N LEU A 143 -9.13 6.34 -19.88
CA LEU A 143 -10.31 5.73 -20.52
C LEU A 143 -9.90 4.88 -21.71
N ALA A 144 -10.75 3.93 -22.09
CA ALA A 144 -10.53 3.04 -23.23
C ALA A 144 -10.39 3.79 -24.56
N ALA A 145 -11.08 4.91 -24.71
CA ALA A 145 -11.05 5.76 -25.90
C ALA A 145 -9.64 6.29 -26.24
N GLY A 146 -8.81 6.52 -25.23
CA GLY A 146 -7.44 7.05 -25.42
C GLY A 146 -6.37 5.98 -25.62
N ILE A 147 -6.71 4.69 -25.71
CA ILE A 147 -5.77 3.60 -25.88
C ILE A 147 -5.65 3.28 -27.38
N ILE A 148 -4.42 3.34 -27.89
CA ILE A 148 -4.10 3.06 -29.30
C ILE A 148 -3.60 1.63 -29.49
N ASN A 149 -2.82 1.13 -28.55
CA ASN A 149 -2.20 -0.20 -28.66
C ASN A 149 -2.01 -0.84 -27.27
N LEU A 150 -1.89 -2.16 -27.27
CA LEU A 150 -1.74 -3.01 -26.10
C LEU A 150 -0.72 -4.10 -26.38
N SER A 151 0.14 -4.40 -25.41
CA SER A 151 1.03 -5.57 -25.45
C SER A 151 1.14 -6.25 -24.09
N GLY A 152 1.44 -7.55 -24.13
CA GLY A 152 1.52 -8.38 -22.93
C GLY A 152 0.19 -9.03 -22.54
N LYS A 153 0.27 -10.03 -21.66
CA LYS A 153 -0.89 -10.75 -21.11
C LYS A 153 -0.99 -10.45 -19.61
N PHE A 154 -2.08 -9.83 -19.19
CA PHE A 154 -2.30 -9.42 -17.81
C PHE A 154 -3.78 -9.49 -17.42
N ASN A 155 -4.02 -9.59 -16.14
CA ASN A 155 -5.34 -9.63 -15.54
C ASN A 155 -5.70 -8.31 -14.87
N LYS A 156 -6.96 -8.16 -14.50
CA LYS A 156 -7.42 -7.07 -13.64
C LYS A 156 -6.61 -7.01 -12.34
N GLY A 157 -6.12 -5.82 -11.98
CA GLY A 157 -5.28 -5.57 -10.81
C GLY A 157 -3.78 -5.76 -11.05
N ASP A 158 -3.38 -6.20 -12.24
CA ASP A 158 -1.96 -6.32 -12.59
C ASP A 158 -1.34 -4.95 -12.90
N HIS A 159 -0.03 -4.84 -12.65
CA HIS A 159 0.76 -3.67 -12.98
C HIS A 159 1.04 -3.60 -14.48
N ILE A 160 0.80 -2.43 -15.06
CA ILE A 160 1.03 -2.14 -16.48
C ILE A 160 1.82 -0.84 -16.65
N LYS A 161 2.57 -0.76 -17.77
CA LYS A 161 3.18 0.50 -18.24
C LYS A 161 2.21 1.25 -19.14
N ILE A 162 2.30 2.56 -19.10
CA ILE A 162 1.58 3.45 -20.00
C ILE A 162 2.64 4.24 -20.78
N LEU A 163 2.66 4.06 -22.10
CA LEU A 163 3.58 4.72 -23.01
C LEU A 163 2.84 5.78 -23.81
N ASP A 164 3.54 6.81 -24.20
CA ASP A 164 3.08 7.79 -25.18
C ASP A 164 3.23 7.29 -26.63
N THR A 165 2.77 8.08 -27.60
CA THR A 165 2.88 7.78 -29.05
C THR A 165 4.32 7.58 -29.54
N LYS A 166 5.32 8.05 -28.79
CA LYS A 166 6.76 7.85 -29.06
C LYS A 166 7.35 6.64 -28.36
N ASN A 167 6.53 5.77 -27.77
CA ASN A 167 6.93 4.61 -26.95
C ASN A 167 7.78 4.98 -25.72
N LYS A 168 7.69 6.22 -25.25
CA LYS A 168 8.33 6.63 -24.01
C LYS A 168 7.42 6.31 -22.85
N GLU A 169 7.98 5.70 -21.79
CA GLU A 169 7.26 5.44 -20.54
C GLU A 169 6.81 6.76 -19.93
N PHE A 170 5.51 6.92 -19.76
CA PHE A 170 4.88 8.11 -19.21
C PHE A 170 4.38 7.88 -17.80
N ALA A 171 3.76 6.71 -17.57
CA ALA A 171 3.18 6.37 -16.29
C ALA A 171 3.16 4.86 -16.06
N ARG A 172 2.90 4.46 -14.82
CA ARG A 172 2.57 3.09 -14.40
C ARG A 172 1.25 3.09 -13.67
N GLY A 173 0.49 2.00 -13.79
CA GLY A 173 -0.78 1.88 -13.12
C GLY A 173 -1.24 0.45 -12.91
N LEU A 174 -2.39 0.32 -12.22
CA LEU A 174 -3.10 -0.95 -12.07
C LEU A 174 -4.24 -1.00 -13.06
N SER A 175 -4.29 -2.07 -13.86
CA SER A 175 -5.37 -2.26 -14.83
C SER A 175 -6.69 -2.62 -14.14
N SER A 176 -7.78 -1.95 -14.53
CA SER A 176 -9.14 -2.32 -14.11
C SER A 176 -9.72 -3.48 -14.93
N PHE A 177 -9.08 -3.83 -16.04
CA PHE A 177 -9.50 -4.86 -16.99
C PHE A 177 -8.36 -5.81 -17.31
N SER A 178 -8.68 -7.01 -17.81
CA SER A 178 -7.69 -7.91 -18.41
C SER A 178 -7.26 -7.40 -19.79
N SER A 179 -6.12 -7.91 -20.28
CA SER A 179 -5.64 -7.60 -21.64
C SER A 179 -6.66 -8.00 -22.73
N GLU A 180 -7.40 -9.09 -22.53
CA GLU A 180 -8.42 -9.58 -23.46
C GLU A 180 -9.63 -8.62 -23.49
N GLU A 181 -10.05 -8.11 -22.33
CA GLU A 181 -11.13 -7.11 -22.22
C GLU A 181 -10.74 -5.78 -22.84
N ILE A 182 -9.50 -5.29 -22.55
CA ILE A 182 -9.00 -4.04 -23.14
C ILE A 182 -8.96 -4.14 -24.67
N ASN A 183 -8.54 -5.29 -25.21
CA ASN A 183 -8.51 -5.50 -26.66
C ASN A 183 -9.89 -5.35 -27.31
N LYS A 184 -10.97 -5.71 -26.61
CA LYS A 184 -12.35 -5.56 -27.09
C LYS A 184 -12.87 -4.11 -26.99
N ILE A 185 -12.40 -3.33 -26.01
CA ILE A 185 -12.94 -1.99 -25.71
C ILE A 185 -12.00 -0.85 -26.12
N MET A 186 -10.80 -1.15 -26.58
CA MET A 186 -9.80 -0.18 -27.00
C MET A 186 -10.39 0.77 -28.06
N GLY A 187 -10.19 2.08 -27.88
CA GLY A 187 -10.74 3.13 -28.76
C GLY A 187 -12.23 3.44 -28.54
N CYS A 188 -12.93 2.74 -27.63
CA CYS A 188 -14.36 2.92 -27.42
C CYS A 188 -14.68 4.00 -26.40
N HIS A 189 -15.82 4.66 -26.57
CA HIS A 189 -16.39 5.51 -25.54
C HIS A 189 -16.92 4.70 -24.36
N SER A 190 -16.92 5.31 -23.16
CA SER A 190 -17.30 4.64 -21.92
C SER A 190 -18.72 4.04 -21.92
N ASN A 191 -19.65 4.64 -22.67
CA ASN A 191 -21.03 4.16 -22.82
C ASN A 191 -21.16 2.89 -23.69
N GLU A 192 -20.11 2.50 -24.41
CA GLU A 192 -20.09 1.33 -25.28
C GLU A 192 -19.47 0.11 -24.59
N ILE A 193 -18.76 0.32 -23.48
CA ILE A 193 -18.00 -0.74 -22.77
C ILE A 193 -18.93 -1.85 -22.33
N GLU A 194 -20.05 -1.53 -21.70
CA GLU A 194 -21.03 -2.51 -21.21
C GLU A 194 -21.60 -3.36 -22.35
N LYS A 195 -21.91 -2.72 -23.48
CA LYS A 195 -22.42 -3.45 -24.65
C LYS A 195 -21.39 -4.44 -25.22
N LYS A 196 -20.08 -4.06 -25.21
CA LYS A 196 -19.00 -4.90 -25.74
C LYS A 196 -18.56 -6.01 -24.81
N LEU A 197 -18.60 -5.77 -23.50
CA LEU A 197 -18.20 -6.77 -22.51
C LEU A 197 -19.37 -7.65 -22.04
N GLY A 198 -20.60 -7.19 -22.16
CA GLY A 198 -21.80 -7.91 -21.74
C GLY A 198 -22.10 -7.84 -20.24
N TYR A 199 -21.44 -6.97 -19.50
CA TYR A 199 -21.67 -6.77 -18.06
C TYR A 199 -21.33 -5.34 -17.61
N ILE A 200 -21.97 -4.90 -16.51
CA ILE A 200 -21.73 -3.58 -15.91
C ILE A 200 -20.35 -3.57 -15.23
N THR A 201 -19.54 -2.60 -15.60
CA THR A 201 -18.18 -2.46 -15.07
C THR A 201 -17.77 -0.99 -14.92
N LYS A 202 -16.52 -0.75 -14.50
CA LYS A 202 -15.93 0.58 -14.44
C LYS A 202 -15.75 1.15 -15.82
N SER A 203 -15.79 2.47 -15.94
CA SER A 203 -15.51 3.21 -17.19
C SER A 203 -14.02 3.41 -17.42
N GLU A 204 -13.21 3.39 -16.35
CA GLU A 204 -11.79 3.70 -16.39
C GLU A 204 -10.95 2.41 -16.53
N VAL A 205 -10.04 2.42 -17.49
CA VAL A 205 -9.05 1.35 -17.66
C VAL A 205 -7.97 1.44 -16.58
N VAL A 206 -7.55 2.65 -16.22
CA VAL A 206 -6.69 2.90 -15.04
C VAL A 206 -7.25 4.11 -14.30
N HIS A 207 -7.61 3.90 -13.03
CA HIS A 207 -8.09 5.00 -12.19
C HIS A 207 -6.92 5.92 -11.81
N LYS A 208 -7.17 7.24 -11.71
CA LYS A 208 -6.16 8.25 -11.36
C LYS A 208 -5.41 7.96 -10.05
N ASP A 209 -6.10 7.37 -9.06
CA ASP A 209 -5.50 7.00 -7.76
C ASP A 209 -4.65 5.73 -7.84
N ASP A 210 -4.81 4.96 -8.92
CA ASP A 210 -4.10 3.72 -9.23
C ASP A 210 -3.02 3.92 -10.30
N MET A 211 -2.62 5.18 -10.52
CA MET A 211 -1.63 5.56 -11.53
C MET A 211 -0.59 6.51 -10.93
N VAL A 212 0.63 6.40 -11.46
CA VAL A 212 1.75 7.30 -11.13
C VAL A 212 2.51 7.66 -12.40
N GLU A 213 2.75 8.94 -12.59
CA GLU A 213 3.67 9.45 -13.62
C GLU A 213 5.12 9.14 -13.25
N VAL A 214 5.96 8.79 -14.24
CA VAL A 214 7.36 8.36 -14.08
C VAL A 214 8.31 9.40 -14.69
#